data_e046d9c0fee69a34092ef180180e0c81
#
_entry.id   e046d9c0fee69a34092ef180180e0c81
#
_cell.length_a   1.000
_cell.length_b   1.000
_cell.length_c   1.000
_cell.angle_alpha   90.00
_cell.angle_beta   90.00
_cell.angle_gamma   90.00
#
_symmetry.space_group_name_H-M   'P 1'
#
loop_
_entity.id
_entity.type
_entity.pdbx_description
1 polymer ?
#
loop_
_entity_poly.entity_id
_entity_poly.type
_entity_poly.pdbx_seq_one_letter_code
_entity_poly.pdbx_strand_id
1 'polypeptide(L)'
;MRKALKKVQDFLSKKLVFFALVIILFWIKTYIAYQTEFTLGVSGTVQNILLIVNPIPFALILFGIALFFRGKVSYWIMMVIDWIESIWLFANILYYREFSDFLTLAVIKSTGSVSNNLGLSISKIIRPTDFFVFIDVVVLTLLLITKVIKVDKRPVRFRQGIISVVAGIALFGINLGAANQDRPQLLTRTFDNNYIVKYLGMNFYAGYNAYQNYKQTQTRKDAKKEDLNKALKFARQNYLPPNVQYYGKEKGKNVFVVHLESFQQFLIDYKWDGQEVTPNIDAFYHDQNTLSFDNFFNQVGQGKTSDAETMLENSLYGLPSGSAMTEYGGSNTFDAMPAIMDQHGYSTASFHGDVGSFWNRINTYKAWGYQYFFDKDYYTSKENYNVGYGLKDKIFLKQAVNYLQQLPQPFYAKIITLTNHYPYELDKQNQSIPKTDTGDDTVDGYVQTARYLDQAFGEFINYLKQTGLYNNSMIVVYGDHYGISNNHPKAIAQLLGKKSVSSYDLAMFQKVPFMIHAPGLKGGINHTYGGEIDVMPTLLDLLGIPDKLYL
;
A
#
# COMPACT_ATOMS: atom_id res chain seq x y z
N MET A 1 -22.57 17.57 47.66
CA MET A 1 -21.52 17.31 46.64
C MET A 1 -20.44 16.33 47.14
N ARG A 2 -19.68 16.58 48.21
CA ARG A 2 -18.60 15.68 48.71
C ARG A 2 -19.06 14.23 49.00
N LYS A 3 -20.25 14.00 49.62
CA LYS A 3 -20.78 12.65 49.87
C LYS A 3 -21.14 11.89 48.58
N ALA A 4 -21.64 12.58 47.55
CA ALA A 4 -21.93 11.97 46.24
C ALA A 4 -20.65 11.57 45.52
N LEU A 5 -19.65 12.47 45.48
CA LEU A 5 -18.33 12.20 44.91
C LEU A 5 -17.64 10.99 45.56
N LYS A 6 -17.72 10.88 46.91
CA LYS A 6 -17.17 9.74 47.63
C LYS A 6 -17.88 8.43 47.27
N LYS A 7 -19.21 8.43 47.09
CA LYS A 7 -19.95 7.23 46.66
C LYS A 7 -19.55 6.80 45.25
N VAL A 8 -19.37 7.73 44.31
CA VAL A 8 -18.90 7.45 42.95
C VAL A 8 -17.48 6.90 42.99
N GLN A 9 -16.59 7.51 43.73
CA GLN A 9 -15.22 7.05 43.93
C GLN A 9 -15.15 5.61 44.48
N ASP A 10 -15.91 5.31 45.54
CA ASP A 10 -15.98 3.99 46.17
C ASP A 10 -16.57 2.94 45.18
N PHE A 11 -17.53 3.35 44.35
CA PHE A 11 -18.09 2.48 43.32
C PHE A 11 -17.08 2.16 42.21
N LEU A 12 -16.43 3.16 41.62
CA LEU A 12 -15.43 3.02 40.59
C LEU A 12 -14.17 2.29 41.10
N SER A 13 -13.93 2.32 42.40
CA SER A 13 -12.80 1.59 43.01
C SER A 13 -13.03 0.07 43.14
N LYS A 14 -14.25 -0.43 42.94
CA LYS A 14 -14.51 -1.87 42.91
C LYS A 14 -13.87 -2.49 41.63
N LYS A 15 -13.06 -3.55 41.78
CA LYS A 15 -12.31 -4.12 40.68
C LYS A 15 -13.15 -4.51 39.46
N LEU A 16 -14.32 -5.12 39.64
CA LEU A 16 -15.19 -5.49 38.52
C LEU A 16 -15.86 -4.28 37.85
N VAL A 17 -16.11 -3.21 38.60
CA VAL A 17 -16.63 -1.96 38.04
C VAL A 17 -15.54 -1.29 37.22
N PHE A 18 -14.32 -1.23 37.74
CA PHE A 18 -13.19 -0.70 37.00
C PHE A 18 -12.91 -1.51 35.72
N PHE A 19 -12.94 -2.83 35.81
CA PHE A 19 -12.84 -3.73 34.65
C PHE A 19 -13.92 -3.44 33.59
N ALA A 20 -15.18 -3.35 34.02
CA ALA A 20 -16.28 -3.01 33.08
C ALA A 20 -16.11 -1.62 32.45
N LEU A 21 -15.64 -0.64 33.25
CA LEU A 21 -15.37 0.73 32.77
C LEU A 21 -14.30 0.74 31.68
N VAL A 22 -13.18 0.05 31.90
CA VAL A 22 -12.10 -0.05 30.90
C VAL A 22 -12.62 -0.68 29.61
N ILE A 23 -13.36 -1.79 29.68
CA ILE A 23 -13.95 -2.44 28.49
C ILE A 23 -14.91 -1.50 27.74
N ILE A 24 -15.78 -0.79 28.46
CA ILE A 24 -16.74 0.14 27.85
C ILE A 24 -16.00 1.28 27.14
N LEU A 25 -15.00 1.87 27.77
CA LEU A 25 -14.22 2.96 27.17
C LEU A 25 -13.42 2.49 25.96
N PHE A 26 -12.77 1.32 26.05
CA PHE A 26 -12.10 0.68 24.92
C PHE A 26 -13.07 0.42 23.76
N TRP A 27 -14.24 -0.12 24.04
CA TRP A 27 -15.28 -0.35 23.04
C TRP A 27 -15.73 0.94 22.37
N ILE A 28 -16.00 2.00 23.16
CA ILE A 28 -16.44 3.29 22.62
C ILE A 28 -15.40 3.86 21.67
N LYS A 29 -14.12 3.95 22.08
CA LYS A 29 -13.07 4.55 21.24
C LYS A 29 -12.82 3.74 19.97
N THR A 30 -12.83 2.41 20.07
CA THR A 30 -12.65 1.52 18.90
C THR A 30 -13.83 1.64 17.93
N TYR A 31 -15.07 1.66 18.45
CA TYR A 31 -16.26 1.80 17.62
C TYR A 31 -16.33 3.18 16.94
N ILE A 32 -15.97 4.26 17.66
CA ILE A 32 -15.87 5.60 17.06
C ILE A 32 -14.84 5.58 15.91
N ALA A 33 -13.65 5.02 16.12
CA ALA A 33 -12.64 4.92 15.07
C ALA A 33 -13.15 4.13 13.86
N TYR A 34 -13.90 3.04 14.06
CA TYR A 34 -14.52 2.29 12.96
C TYR A 34 -15.51 3.11 12.12
N GLN A 35 -16.17 4.09 12.73
CA GLN A 35 -17.15 4.94 12.06
C GLN A 35 -16.53 6.19 11.41
N THR A 36 -15.43 6.70 11.96
CA THR A 36 -14.90 8.01 11.58
C THR A 36 -13.59 7.93 10.79
N GLU A 37 -12.77 6.89 11.03
CA GLU A 37 -11.42 6.81 10.49
C GLU A 37 -11.25 5.71 9.42
N PHE A 38 -12.15 4.71 9.39
CA PHE A 38 -12.03 3.57 8.47
C PHE A 38 -13.22 3.49 7.51
N THR A 39 -12.91 3.37 6.21
CA THR A 39 -13.92 3.18 5.16
C THR A 39 -14.20 1.69 4.96
N LEU A 40 -14.92 1.08 5.91
CA LEU A 40 -15.12 -0.37 5.95
C LEU A 40 -16.18 -0.89 4.97
N GLY A 41 -16.89 -0.03 4.25
CA GLY A 41 -17.94 -0.43 3.31
C GLY A 41 -19.05 -1.25 3.97
N VAL A 42 -19.50 -0.84 5.16
CA VAL A 42 -20.55 -1.52 5.92
C VAL A 42 -21.89 -1.33 5.25
N SER A 43 -22.61 -2.41 5.00
CA SER A 43 -23.94 -2.40 4.37
C SER A 43 -24.90 -3.37 5.08
N GLY A 44 -26.12 -2.90 5.31
CA GLY A 44 -27.16 -3.72 5.92
C GLY A 44 -27.07 -3.88 7.45
N THR A 45 -28.11 -4.49 8.02
CA THR A 45 -28.30 -4.57 9.48
C THR A 45 -27.30 -5.52 10.14
N VAL A 46 -27.02 -6.66 9.52
CA VAL A 46 -26.13 -7.71 10.06
C VAL A 46 -24.72 -7.16 10.24
N GLN A 47 -24.16 -6.52 9.21
CA GLN A 47 -22.81 -5.95 9.27
C GLN A 47 -22.71 -4.84 10.31
N ASN A 48 -23.72 -3.99 10.43
CA ASN A 48 -23.77 -2.95 11.49
C ASN A 48 -23.76 -3.56 12.89
N ILE A 49 -24.56 -4.61 13.13
CA ILE A 49 -24.58 -5.28 14.44
C ILE A 49 -23.21 -5.93 14.72
N LEU A 50 -22.63 -6.62 13.73
CA LEU A 50 -21.33 -7.26 13.89
C LEU A 50 -20.23 -6.23 14.16
N LEU A 51 -20.25 -5.07 13.49
CA LEU A 51 -19.30 -3.99 13.73
C LEU A 51 -19.40 -3.41 15.15
N ILE A 52 -20.60 -3.31 15.71
CA ILE A 52 -20.81 -2.88 17.11
C ILE A 52 -20.26 -3.91 18.09
N VAL A 53 -20.45 -5.20 17.79
CA VAL A 53 -20.12 -6.31 18.70
C VAL A 53 -18.63 -6.66 18.65
N ASN A 54 -18.00 -6.59 17.49
CA ASN A 54 -16.68 -7.19 17.26
C ASN A 54 -15.52 -6.71 18.18
N PRO A 55 -15.48 -5.49 18.77
CA PRO A 55 -14.44 -5.16 19.74
C PRO A 55 -14.63 -5.83 21.11
N ILE A 56 -15.85 -6.25 21.45
CA ILE A 56 -16.20 -6.74 22.80
C ILE A 56 -15.57 -8.11 23.09
N PRO A 57 -15.64 -9.13 22.22
CA PRO A 57 -15.00 -10.42 22.44
C PRO A 57 -13.53 -10.32 22.82
N PHE A 58 -12.79 -9.51 22.06
CA PHE A 58 -11.36 -9.34 22.27
C PHE A 58 -11.06 -8.59 23.56
N ALA A 59 -11.83 -7.55 23.87
CA ALA A 59 -11.73 -6.83 25.15
C ALA A 59 -11.97 -7.76 26.35
N LEU A 60 -13.01 -8.61 26.30
CA LEU A 60 -13.29 -9.58 27.36
C LEU A 60 -12.15 -10.57 27.58
N ILE A 61 -11.50 -11.02 26.51
CA ILE A 61 -10.36 -11.95 26.58
C ILE A 61 -9.15 -11.22 27.16
N LEU A 62 -8.72 -10.10 26.58
CA LEU A 62 -7.49 -9.41 26.98
C LEU A 62 -7.58 -8.84 28.40
N PHE A 63 -8.60 -8.02 28.68
CA PHE A 63 -8.77 -7.45 30.01
C PHE A 63 -9.15 -8.50 31.05
N GLY A 64 -9.82 -9.58 30.63
CA GLY A 64 -10.13 -10.73 31.49
C GLY A 64 -8.89 -11.39 32.11
N ILE A 65 -7.75 -11.38 31.41
CA ILE A 65 -6.47 -11.86 31.92
C ILE A 65 -6.07 -11.11 33.21
N ALA A 66 -6.33 -9.81 33.28
CA ALA A 66 -6.01 -9.01 34.46
C ALA A 66 -6.75 -9.45 35.71
N LEU A 67 -7.92 -10.10 35.60
CA LEU A 67 -8.71 -10.61 36.73
C LEU A 67 -8.07 -11.80 37.45
N PHE A 68 -7.12 -12.49 36.82
CA PHE A 68 -6.35 -13.56 37.49
C PHE A 68 -5.34 -13.02 38.51
N PHE A 69 -5.04 -11.74 38.47
CA PHE A 69 -4.07 -11.09 39.36
C PHE A 69 -4.77 -10.38 40.53
N ARG A 70 -4.01 -10.16 41.63
CA ARG A 70 -4.53 -9.58 42.88
C ARG A 70 -4.07 -8.12 43.06
N GLY A 71 -4.87 -7.34 43.77
CA GLY A 71 -4.51 -6.01 44.25
C GLY A 71 -4.10 -5.06 43.11
N LYS A 72 -3.03 -4.33 43.29
CA LYS A 72 -2.55 -3.31 42.35
C LYS A 72 -2.17 -3.89 40.99
N VAL A 73 -1.62 -5.11 40.95
CA VAL A 73 -1.16 -5.75 39.70
C VAL A 73 -2.30 -5.87 38.69
N SER A 74 -3.49 -6.28 39.13
CA SER A 74 -4.67 -6.38 38.28
C SER A 74 -5.03 -5.06 37.56
N TYR A 75 -5.02 -3.95 38.28
CA TYR A 75 -5.34 -2.63 37.74
C TYR A 75 -4.27 -2.16 36.74
N TRP A 76 -2.99 -2.35 37.10
CA TRP A 76 -1.90 -1.95 36.20
C TRP A 76 -1.81 -2.82 34.95
N ILE A 77 -2.15 -4.11 35.04
CA ILE A 77 -2.27 -4.95 33.83
C ILE A 77 -3.37 -4.43 32.91
N MET A 78 -4.55 -4.04 33.44
CA MET A 78 -5.61 -3.44 32.63
C MET A 78 -5.12 -2.17 31.95
N MET A 79 -4.39 -1.30 32.68
CA MET A 79 -3.85 -0.06 32.09
C MET A 79 -2.78 -0.34 31.02
N VAL A 80 -1.87 -1.29 31.28
CA VAL A 80 -0.84 -1.66 30.28
C VAL A 80 -1.51 -2.19 29.00
N ILE A 81 -2.51 -3.06 29.14
CA ILE A 81 -3.27 -3.56 27.98
C ILE A 81 -3.95 -2.39 27.25
N ASP A 82 -4.61 -1.49 27.96
CA ASP A 82 -5.31 -0.35 27.37
C ASP A 82 -4.35 0.63 26.66
N TRP A 83 -3.15 0.84 27.24
CA TRP A 83 -2.08 1.61 26.56
C TRP A 83 -1.62 0.94 25.26
N ILE A 84 -1.37 -0.38 25.28
CA ILE A 84 -0.96 -1.13 24.08
C ILE A 84 -2.04 -1.05 23.01
N GLU A 85 -3.30 -1.27 23.38
CA GLU A 85 -4.43 -1.21 22.46
C GLU A 85 -4.68 0.20 21.92
N SER A 86 -4.47 1.24 22.74
CA SER A 86 -4.59 2.63 22.28
C SER A 86 -3.51 2.99 21.28
N ILE A 87 -2.27 2.58 21.54
CA ILE A 87 -1.14 2.75 20.60
C ILE A 87 -1.41 1.96 19.30
N TRP A 88 -1.92 0.74 19.41
CA TRP A 88 -2.27 -0.09 18.28
C TRP A 88 -3.38 0.53 17.42
N LEU A 89 -4.43 1.04 18.05
CA LEU A 89 -5.52 1.75 17.37
C LEU A 89 -5.02 3.03 16.69
N PHE A 90 -4.22 3.84 17.39
CA PHE A 90 -3.60 5.04 16.84
C PHE A 90 -2.73 4.74 15.61
N ALA A 91 -1.87 3.72 15.70
CA ALA A 91 -1.01 3.32 14.59
C ALA A 91 -1.83 2.84 13.38
N ASN A 92 -2.93 2.12 13.61
CA ASN A 92 -3.83 1.70 12.53
C ASN A 92 -4.60 2.87 11.91
N ILE A 93 -5.03 3.87 12.69
CA ILE A 93 -5.66 5.09 12.16
C ILE A 93 -4.72 5.80 11.19
N LEU A 94 -3.46 6.01 11.60
CA LEU A 94 -2.47 6.66 10.74
C LEU A 94 -2.18 5.84 9.49
N TYR A 95 -1.94 4.54 9.64
CA TYR A 95 -1.65 3.64 8.53
C TYR A 95 -2.82 3.56 7.54
N TYR A 96 -4.04 3.43 8.05
CA TYR A 96 -5.24 3.33 7.21
C TYR A 96 -5.51 4.62 6.42
N ARG A 97 -5.24 5.77 7.00
CA ARG A 97 -5.41 7.07 6.35
C ARG A 97 -4.52 7.21 5.12
N GLU A 98 -3.32 6.64 5.17
CA GLU A 98 -2.36 6.64 4.07
C GLU A 98 -2.62 5.51 3.06
N PHE A 99 -2.75 4.28 3.56
CA PHE A 99 -2.70 3.08 2.73
C PHE A 99 -4.07 2.43 2.46
N SER A 100 -5.15 2.93 3.08
CA SER A 100 -6.51 2.35 2.99
C SER A 100 -6.58 0.88 3.42
N ASP A 101 -5.64 0.46 4.27
CA ASP A 101 -5.50 -0.90 4.77
C ASP A 101 -5.02 -0.89 6.23
N PHE A 102 -5.01 -2.06 6.88
CA PHE A 102 -4.64 -2.21 8.28
C PHE A 102 -3.18 -2.64 8.44
N LEU A 103 -2.57 -2.13 9.52
CA LEU A 103 -1.19 -2.44 9.86
C LEU A 103 -1.01 -3.93 10.17
N THR A 104 0.02 -4.53 9.57
CA THR A 104 0.36 -5.95 9.75
C THR A 104 1.75 -6.12 10.34
N LEU A 105 2.03 -7.30 10.89
CA LEU A 105 3.39 -7.62 11.40
C LEU A 105 4.44 -7.60 10.28
N ALA A 106 4.06 -7.96 9.06
CA ALA A 106 4.96 -7.90 7.91
C ALA A 106 5.35 -6.45 7.60
N VAL A 107 4.37 -5.53 7.58
CA VAL A 107 4.61 -4.09 7.40
C VAL A 107 5.49 -3.52 8.52
N ILE A 108 5.23 -3.87 9.79
CA ILE A 108 6.06 -3.40 10.91
C ILE A 108 7.52 -3.84 10.75
N LYS A 109 7.77 -5.07 10.32
CA LYS A 109 9.12 -5.57 10.09
C LYS A 109 9.81 -4.85 8.92
N SER A 110 9.09 -4.62 7.82
CA SER A 110 9.64 -3.92 6.64
C SER A 110 9.94 -2.45 6.93
N THR A 111 9.16 -1.81 7.81
CA THR A 111 9.34 -0.42 8.22
C THR A 111 10.68 -0.18 8.93
N GLY A 112 11.26 -1.19 9.57
CA GLY A 112 12.59 -1.10 10.20
C GLY A 112 13.73 -0.77 9.21
N SER A 113 13.56 -1.07 7.93
CA SER A 113 14.51 -0.72 6.86
C SER A 113 14.27 0.67 6.23
N VAL A 114 13.19 1.38 6.60
CA VAL A 114 12.67 2.59 5.94
C VAL A 114 12.80 3.84 6.82
N SER A 115 13.55 3.80 7.92
CA SER A 115 13.39 4.65 9.11
C SER A 115 13.51 6.18 8.95
N ASN A 116 14.25 6.71 7.97
CA ASN A 116 14.58 8.14 7.98
C ASN A 116 13.51 9.07 7.39
N ASN A 117 12.73 8.62 6.43
CA ASN A 117 11.72 9.45 5.75
C ASN A 117 10.28 9.17 6.22
N LEU A 118 10.06 8.02 6.85
CA LEU A 118 8.74 7.65 7.40
C LEU A 118 8.27 8.63 8.48
N GLY A 119 9.20 9.16 9.29
CA GLY A 119 8.89 10.15 10.31
C GLY A 119 8.30 11.46 9.76
N LEU A 120 8.78 11.90 8.60
CA LEU A 120 8.25 13.09 7.92
C LEU A 120 6.84 12.84 7.39
N SER A 121 6.60 11.71 6.76
CA SER A 121 5.26 11.35 6.26
C SER A 121 4.27 11.18 7.40
N ILE A 122 4.64 10.49 8.49
CA ILE A 122 3.80 10.34 9.68
C ILE A 122 3.43 11.71 10.27
N SER A 123 4.38 12.65 10.37
CA SER A 123 4.10 13.97 10.94
C SER A 123 3.05 14.78 10.17
N LYS A 124 2.86 14.49 8.88
CA LYS A 124 1.86 15.14 8.01
C LYS A 124 0.47 14.51 8.12
N ILE A 125 0.41 13.24 8.47
CA ILE A 125 -0.83 12.48 8.58
C ILE A 125 -1.51 12.73 9.94
N ILE A 126 -0.73 13.01 11.00
CA ILE A 126 -1.24 13.19 12.36
C ILE A 126 -2.14 14.42 12.45
N ARG A 127 -3.33 14.21 12.99
CA ARG A 127 -4.30 15.27 13.33
C ARG A 127 -4.38 15.43 14.84
N PRO A 128 -4.62 16.65 15.37
CA PRO A 128 -4.82 16.83 16.81
C PRO A 128 -5.92 15.95 17.42
N THR A 129 -6.96 15.64 16.63
CA THR A 129 -8.05 14.74 17.00
C THR A 129 -7.62 13.30 17.24
N ASP A 130 -6.53 12.85 16.64
CA ASP A 130 -6.05 11.47 16.79
C ASP A 130 -5.64 11.16 18.24
N PHE A 131 -5.23 12.19 19.00
CA PHE A 131 -4.86 12.03 20.40
C PHE A 131 -6.07 11.76 21.32
N PHE A 132 -7.30 11.92 20.83
CA PHE A 132 -8.50 11.54 21.60
C PHE A 132 -8.55 10.05 21.93
N VAL A 133 -7.89 9.21 21.15
CA VAL A 133 -7.72 7.77 21.41
C VAL A 133 -7.05 7.49 22.76
N PHE A 134 -6.27 8.44 23.30
CA PHE A 134 -5.53 8.27 24.55
C PHE A 134 -6.23 8.89 25.77
N ILE A 135 -7.33 9.64 25.61
CA ILE A 135 -7.95 10.38 26.71
C ILE A 135 -8.35 9.45 27.86
N ASP A 136 -9.01 8.34 27.56
CA ASP A 136 -9.49 7.39 28.56
C ASP A 136 -8.35 6.76 29.35
N VAL A 137 -7.34 6.24 28.66
CA VAL A 137 -6.20 5.58 29.30
C VAL A 137 -5.33 6.56 30.12
N VAL A 138 -5.16 7.80 29.64
CA VAL A 138 -4.47 8.87 30.39
C VAL A 138 -5.26 9.22 31.64
N VAL A 139 -6.55 9.49 31.53
CA VAL A 139 -7.41 9.85 32.66
C VAL A 139 -7.47 8.73 33.69
N LEU A 140 -7.69 7.48 33.27
CA LEU A 140 -7.73 6.35 34.20
C LEU A 140 -6.37 6.12 34.89
N THR A 141 -5.27 6.25 34.15
CA THR A 141 -3.91 6.15 34.71
C THR A 141 -3.68 7.23 35.76
N LEU A 142 -4.04 8.49 35.48
CA LEU A 142 -3.93 9.60 36.44
C LEU A 142 -4.81 9.38 37.68
N LEU A 143 -6.04 8.90 37.52
CA LEU A 143 -6.96 8.61 38.63
C LEU A 143 -6.43 7.49 39.54
N LEU A 144 -5.66 6.52 38.99
CA LEU A 144 -4.98 5.49 39.77
C LEU A 144 -3.74 6.03 40.47
N ILE A 145 -2.90 6.82 39.81
CA ILE A 145 -1.68 7.42 40.37
C ILE A 145 -2.05 8.36 41.53
N THR A 146 -3.00 9.23 41.32
CA THR A 146 -3.49 10.20 42.33
C THR A 146 -4.35 9.55 43.43
N LYS A 147 -4.59 8.23 43.33
CA LYS A 147 -5.40 7.46 44.27
C LYS A 147 -6.86 7.96 44.42
N VAL A 148 -7.36 8.70 43.44
CA VAL A 148 -8.78 9.01 43.31
C VAL A 148 -9.56 7.71 43.15
N ILE A 149 -9.13 6.82 42.28
CA ILE A 149 -9.58 5.42 42.25
C ILE A 149 -8.67 4.63 43.18
N LYS A 150 -9.26 4.07 44.24
CA LYS A 150 -8.56 3.25 45.22
C LYS A 150 -8.55 1.81 44.77
N VAL A 151 -7.38 1.18 44.85
CA VAL A 151 -7.23 -0.24 44.50
C VAL A 151 -8.00 -1.13 45.45
N ASP A 152 -8.97 -1.87 44.97
CA ASP A 152 -9.67 -2.89 45.73
C ASP A 152 -8.75 -4.08 45.99
N LYS A 153 -8.40 -4.28 47.25
CA LYS A 153 -7.49 -5.37 47.66
C LYS A 153 -8.19 -6.73 47.74
N ARG A 154 -9.53 -6.75 47.67
CA ARG A 154 -10.30 -7.99 47.77
C ARG A 154 -9.96 -8.90 46.57
N PRO A 155 -9.74 -10.19 46.78
CA PRO A 155 -9.51 -11.10 45.69
C PRO A 155 -10.79 -11.23 44.84
N VAL A 156 -10.67 -11.00 43.55
CA VAL A 156 -11.68 -11.46 42.59
C VAL A 156 -11.56 -12.99 42.52
N ARG A 157 -12.69 -13.68 42.51
CA ARG A 157 -12.66 -15.14 42.37
C ARG A 157 -12.06 -15.52 41.04
N PHE A 158 -11.15 -16.47 41.01
CA PHE A 158 -10.50 -16.99 39.78
C PHE A 158 -11.53 -17.33 38.68
N ARG A 159 -12.71 -17.81 39.09
CA ARG A 159 -13.86 -18.05 38.20
C ARG A 159 -14.28 -16.83 37.36
N GLN A 160 -14.11 -15.61 37.86
CA GLN A 160 -14.53 -14.39 37.13
C GLN A 160 -13.61 -14.10 35.95
N GLY A 161 -12.31 -14.35 36.09
CA GLY A 161 -11.37 -14.29 34.97
C GLY A 161 -11.71 -15.36 33.91
N ILE A 162 -11.97 -16.59 34.33
CA ILE A 162 -12.39 -17.68 33.43
C ILE A 162 -13.69 -17.29 32.72
N ILE A 163 -14.70 -16.83 33.46
CA ILE A 163 -16.00 -16.41 32.88
C ILE A 163 -15.79 -15.33 31.81
N SER A 164 -14.96 -14.33 32.08
CA SER A 164 -14.68 -13.25 31.11
C SER A 164 -14.04 -13.80 29.83
N VAL A 165 -13.00 -14.63 29.98
CA VAL A 165 -12.28 -15.21 28.81
C VAL A 165 -13.21 -16.14 28.02
N VAL A 166 -13.93 -17.05 28.70
CA VAL A 166 -14.87 -17.98 28.06
C VAL A 166 -16.01 -17.24 27.39
N ALA A 167 -16.56 -16.21 28.03
CA ALA A 167 -17.59 -15.36 27.42
C ALA A 167 -17.08 -14.65 26.18
N GLY A 168 -15.83 -14.14 26.21
CA GLY A 168 -15.21 -13.54 25.04
C GLY A 168 -15.03 -14.53 23.89
N ILE A 169 -14.52 -15.74 24.17
CA ILE A 169 -14.39 -16.81 23.17
C ILE A 169 -15.75 -17.22 22.59
N ALA A 170 -16.76 -17.41 23.44
CA ALA A 170 -18.10 -17.78 23.02
C ALA A 170 -18.74 -16.70 22.14
N LEU A 171 -18.64 -15.44 22.56
CA LEU A 171 -19.16 -14.30 21.78
C LEU A 171 -18.43 -14.16 20.45
N PHE A 172 -17.10 -14.38 20.43
CA PHE A 172 -16.35 -14.41 19.18
C PHE A 172 -16.80 -15.55 18.25
N GLY A 173 -17.06 -16.74 18.80
CA GLY A 173 -17.60 -17.88 18.02
C GLY A 173 -18.96 -17.55 17.39
N ILE A 174 -19.85 -16.89 18.13
CA ILE A 174 -21.15 -16.42 17.62
C ILE A 174 -20.93 -15.37 16.51
N ASN A 175 -20.04 -14.40 16.75
CA ASN A 175 -19.71 -13.37 15.78
C ASN A 175 -19.15 -13.97 14.48
N LEU A 176 -18.21 -14.93 14.58
CA LEU A 176 -17.64 -15.63 13.43
C LEU A 176 -18.70 -16.45 12.68
N GLY A 177 -19.60 -17.13 13.39
CA GLY A 177 -20.72 -17.87 12.79
C GLY A 177 -21.66 -16.96 11.99
N ALA A 178 -22.07 -15.83 12.57
CA ALA A 178 -22.89 -14.84 11.90
C ALA A 178 -22.16 -14.19 10.70
N ALA A 179 -20.88 -13.87 10.86
CA ALA A 179 -20.04 -13.36 9.77
C ALA A 179 -19.93 -14.34 8.60
N ASN A 180 -19.72 -15.63 8.88
CA ASN A 180 -19.64 -16.65 7.82
C ASN A 180 -20.99 -16.93 7.14
N GLN A 181 -22.10 -16.69 7.83
CA GLN A 181 -23.45 -16.81 7.25
C GLN A 181 -23.74 -15.63 6.30
N ASP A 182 -23.38 -14.40 6.68
CA ASP A 182 -23.55 -13.20 5.85
C ASP A 182 -22.52 -13.15 4.70
N ARG A 183 -21.29 -13.64 4.95
CA ARG A 183 -20.20 -13.71 3.98
C ARG A 183 -19.53 -15.08 3.99
N PRO A 184 -20.03 -16.05 3.20
CA PRO A 184 -19.40 -17.38 3.08
C PRO A 184 -17.94 -17.28 2.62
N GLN A 185 -17.09 -18.10 3.24
CA GLN A 185 -15.65 -18.15 2.96
C GLN A 185 -14.88 -16.84 3.30
N LEU A 186 -15.37 -16.06 4.27
CA LEU A 186 -14.74 -14.80 4.71
C LEU A 186 -13.22 -14.93 4.93
N LEU A 187 -12.75 -16.01 5.57
CA LEU A 187 -11.34 -16.22 5.89
C LEU A 187 -10.52 -16.88 4.78
N THR A 188 -11.15 -17.37 3.72
CA THR A 188 -10.46 -18.04 2.60
C THR A 188 -10.41 -17.21 1.33
N ARG A 189 -11.31 -16.24 1.18
CA ARG A 189 -11.36 -15.28 0.08
C ARG A 189 -10.91 -13.89 0.57
N THR A 190 -9.63 -13.78 0.88
CA THR A 190 -9.02 -12.56 1.45
C THR A 190 -8.55 -11.61 0.34
N PHE A 191 -9.48 -11.02 -0.39
CA PHE A 191 -9.19 -10.01 -1.42
C PHE A 191 -9.24 -8.56 -0.89
N ASP A 192 -9.80 -8.36 0.31
CA ASP A 192 -9.90 -7.05 0.96
C ASP A 192 -9.94 -7.21 2.48
N ASN A 193 -8.94 -6.67 3.17
CA ASN A 193 -8.80 -6.76 4.63
C ASN A 193 -9.92 -6.01 5.37
N ASN A 194 -10.51 -4.98 4.75
CA ASN A 194 -11.68 -4.29 5.30
C ASN A 194 -12.84 -5.25 5.62
N TYR A 195 -13.01 -6.30 4.79
CA TYR A 195 -14.02 -7.32 5.06
C TYR A 195 -13.75 -8.08 6.35
N ILE A 196 -12.51 -8.47 6.62
CA ILE A 196 -12.18 -9.18 7.86
C ILE A 196 -12.40 -8.26 9.06
N VAL A 197 -11.96 -7.01 8.98
CA VAL A 197 -12.06 -6.06 10.08
C VAL A 197 -13.51 -5.68 10.39
N LYS A 198 -14.34 -5.43 9.38
CA LYS A 198 -15.76 -5.07 9.64
C LYS A 198 -16.57 -6.20 10.29
N TYR A 199 -16.23 -7.46 9.98
CA TYR A 199 -16.93 -8.60 10.55
C TYR A 199 -16.34 -9.07 11.88
N LEU A 200 -15.02 -9.10 12.02
CA LEU A 200 -14.31 -9.76 13.13
C LEU A 200 -13.45 -8.84 13.98
N GLY A 201 -13.25 -7.61 13.54
CA GLY A 201 -12.50 -6.58 14.26
C GLY A 201 -11.01 -6.57 13.93
N MET A 202 -10.39 -5.40 14.18
CA MET A 202 -9.00 -5.11 13.89
C MET A 202 -8.02 -6.04 14.64
N ASN A 203 -8.30 -6.34 15.90
CA ASN A 203 -7.44 -7.19 16.72
C ASN A 203 -7.45 -8.65 16.28
N PHE A 204 -8.62 -9.15 15.86
CA PHE A 204 -8.66 -10.47 15.23
C PHE A 204 -7.89 -10.48 13.93
N TYR A 205 -8.05 -9.46 13.09
CA TYR A 205 -7.31 -9.34 11.84
C TYR A 205 -5.80 -9.39 12.07
N ALA A 206 -5.27 -8.68 13.07
CA ALA A 206 -3.85 -8.72 13.41
C ALA A 206 -3.37 -10.14 13.77
N GLY A 207 -4.12 -10.85 14.59
CA GLY A 207 -3.82 -12.24 14.95
C GLY A 207 -3.95 -13.21 13.76
N TYR A 208 -4.98 -13.04 12.95
CA TYR A 208 -5.20 -13.82 11.73
C TYR A 208 -4.07 -13.60 10.70
N ASN A 209 -3.66 -12.34 10.51
CA ASN A 209 -2.55 -12.00 9.64
C ASN A 209 -1.22 -12.62 10.13
N ALA A 210 -0.95 -12.57 11.44
CA ALA A 210 0.21 -13.24 12.02
C ALA A 210 0.19 -14.75 11.77
N TYR A 211 -0.97 -15.40 11.87
CA TYR A 211 -1.14 -16.81 11.55
C TYR A 211 -0.92 -17.09 10.06
N GLN A 212 -1.44 -16.25 9.16
CA GLN A 212 -1.24 -16.39 7.72
C GLN A 212 0.25 -16.27 7.36
N ASN A 213 0.95 -15.30 7.93
CA ASN A 213 2.40 -15.13 7.72
C ASN A 213 3.19 -16.36 8.22
N TYR A 214 2.82 -16.90 9.39
CA TYR A 214 3.41 -18.13 9.89
C TYR A 214 3.17 -19.29 8.90
N LYS A 215 1.93 -19.47 8.43
CA LYS A 215 1.56 -20.51 7.46
C LYS A 215 2.32 -20.37 6.15
N GLN A 216 2.43 -19.15 5.61
CA GLN A 216 3.24 -18.86 4.41
C GLN A 216 4.70 -19.25 4.60
N THR A 217 5.28 -18.91 5.77
CA THR A 217 6.65 -19.30 6.11
C THR A 217 6.84 -20.82 6.16
N GLN A 218 5.86 -21.56 6.69
CA GLN A 218 5.91 -23.03 6.68
C GLN A 218 5.75 -23.58 5.27
N THR A 219 4.77 -23.10 4.50
CA THR A 219 4.57 -23.50 3.10
C THR A 219 5.87 -23.32 2.29
N ARG A 220 6.57 -22.20 2.50
CA ARG A 220 7.87 -21.96 1.86
C ARG A 220 8.92 -22.99 2.25
N LYS A 221 9.02 -23.35 3.55
CA LYS A 221 9.97 -24.38 4.02
C LYS A 221 9.66 -25.77 3.49
N ASP A 222 8.38 -26.06 3.30
CA ASP A 222 7.87 -27.36 2.86
C ASP A 222 7.72 -27.46 1.34
N ALA A 223 7.95 -26.36 0.61
CA ALA A 223 7.84 -26.29 -0.85
C ALA A 223 8.77 -27.29 -1.54
N LYS A 224 8.20 -28.06 -2.47
CA LYS A 224 8.89 -29.12 -3.22
C LYS A 224 8.87 -28.82 -4.70
N LYS A 225 9.77 -29.51 -5.42
CA LYS A 225 9.85 -29.43 -6.87
C LYS A 225 8.52 -29.81 -7.55
N GLU A 226 7.74 -30.70 -6.93
CA GLU A 226 6.41 -31.10 -7.42
C GLU A 226 5.42 -29.94 -7.41
N ASP A 227 5.51 -29.03 -6.46
CA ASP A 227 4.63 -27.86 -6.36
C ASP A 227 4.96 -26.85 -7.46
N LEU A 228 6.25 -26.63 -7.73
CA LEU A 228 6.70 -25.86 -8.88
C LEU A 228 6.21 -26.49 -10.20
N ASN A 229 6.34 -27.81 -10.34
CA ASN A 229 5.87 -28.52 -11.52
C ASN A 229 4.35 -28.38 -11.75
N LYS A 230 3.55 -28.32 -10.68
CA LYS A 230 2.10 -28.05 -10.77
C LYS A 230 1.83 -26.64 -11.29
N ALA A 231 2.54 -25.63 -10.76
CA ALA A 231 2.43 -24.25 -11.22
C ALA A 231 2.81 -24.10 -12.68
N LEU A 232 3.97 -24.65 -13.09
CA LEU A 232 4.42 -24.66 -14.47
C LEU A 232 3.45 -25.39 -15.41
N LYS A 233 2.85 -26.52 -14.95
CA LYS A 233 1.83 -27.23 -15.72
C LYS A 233 0.59 -26.35 -15.92
N PHE A 234 0.14 -25.65 -14.89
CA PHE A 234 -0.99 -24.73 -14.99
C PHE A 234 -0.70 -23.59 -15.98
N ALA A 235 0.45 -22.94 -15.87
CA ALA A 235 0.86 -21.87 -16.79
C ALA A 235 0.90 -22.37 -18.24
N ARG A 236 1.51 -23.54 -18.49
CA ARG A 236 1.59 -24.12 -19.84
C ARG A 236 0.24 -24.53 -20.41
N GLN A 237 -0.72 -24.95 -19.59
CA GLN A 237 -2.07 -25.31 -20.05
C GLN A 237 -2.93 -24.09 -20.41
N ASN A 238 -2.59 -22.93 -19.85
CA ASN A 238 -3.28 -21.65 -20.10
C ASN A 238 -2.46 -20.71 -21.00
N TYR A 239 -1.38 -21.21 -21.58
CA TYR A 239 -0.53 -20.44 -22.48
C TYR A 239 -1.31 -19.97 -23.72
N LEU A 240 -1.21 -18.68 -24.00
CA LEU A 240 -1.72 -18.09 -25.24
C LEU A 240 -0.57 -17.95 -26.25
N PRO A 241 -0.80 -18.31 -27.53
CA PRO A 241 0.23 -18.15 -28.55
C PRO A 241 0.56 -16.68 -28.75
N PRO A 242 1.80 -16.37 -29.20
CA PRO A 242 2.23 -15.01 -29.51
C PRO A 242 1.29 -14.29 -30.47
N ASN A 243 1.14 -13.00 -30.27
CA ASN A 243 0.38 -12.16 -31.19
C ASN A 243 1.17 -11.96 -32.49
N VAL A 244 0.78 -12.63 -33.58
CA VAL A 244 1.49 -12.61 -34.88
C VAL A 244 1.66 -11.19 -35.45
N GLN A 245 0.83 -10.24 -35.06
CA GLN A 245 0.93 -8.85 -35.50
C GLN A 245 2.11 -8.12 -34.83
N TYR A 246 2.43 -8.46 -33.58
CA TYR A 246 3.38 -7.72 -32.75
C TYR A 246 4.64 -8.50 -32.41
N TYR A 247 4.63 -9.82 -32.49
CA TYR A 247 5.73 -10.68 -32.10
C TYR A 247 7.06 -10.30 -32.79
N GLY A 248 8.07 -9.99 -31.97
CA GLY A 248 9.42 -9.69 -32.42
C GLY A 248 9.61 -8.36 -33.14
N LYS A 249 8.59 -7.49 -33.18
CA LYS A 249 8.67 -6.18 -33.87
C LYS A 249 9.75 -5.27 -33.30
N GLU A 250 10.03 -5.40 -32.00
CA GLU A 250 10.98 -4.54 -31.29
C GLU A 250 12.27 -5.31 -30.91
N LYS A 251 12.52 -6.45 -31.54
CA LYS A 251 13.73 -7.28 -31.31
C LYS A 251 15.00 -6.46 -31.47
N GLY A 252 15.88 -6.52 -30.45
CA GLY A 252 17.20 -5.87 -30.47
C GLY A 252 17.16 -4.35 -30.16
N LYS A 253 16.00 -3.78 -29.89
CA LYS A 253 15.86 -2.38 -29.43
C LYS A 253 16.23 -2.26 -27.97
N ASN A 254 16.75 -1.10 -27.55
CA ASN A 254 16.81 -0.77 -26.13
C ASN A 254 15.40 -0.73 -25.56
N VAL A 255 15.25 -1.09 -24.28
CA VAL A 255 13.98 -1.07 -23.59
C VAL A 255 14.07 -0.11 -22.39
N PHE A 256 13.24 0.90 -22.37
CA PHE A 256 13.00 1.71 -21.20
C PHE A 256 11.68 1.30 -20.56
N VAL A 257 11.67 1.11 -19.25
CA VAL A 257 10.46 0.92 -18.46
C VAL A 257 10.37 2.05 -17.45
N VAL A 258 9.46 2.98 -17.67
CA VAL A 258 9.28 4.18 -16.85
C VAL A 258 8.08 4.00 -15.93
N HIS A 259 8.34 3.89 -14.64
CA HIS A 259 7.33 3.92 -13.59
C HIS A 259 6.98 5.38 -13.29
N LEU A 260 5.74 5.78 -13.55
CA LEU A 260 5.19 7.04 -13.12
C LEU A 260 4.60 6.85 -11.72
N GLU A 261 5.32 7.32 -10.70
CA GLU A 261 4.92 7.20 -9.29
C GLU A 261 3.50 7.72 -9.05
N SER A 262 2.65 6.87 -8.47
CA SER A 262 1.29 7.22 -8.05
C SER A 262 0.41 7.85 -9.14
N PHE A 263 0.63 7.52 -10.43
CA PHE A 263 0.01 8.22 -11.56
C PHE A 263 -1.25 7.48 -12.05
N GLN A 264 -2.40 8.13 -11.90
CA GLN A 264 -3.70 7.57 -12.28
C GLN A 264 -4.16 7.99 -13.70
N GLN A 265 -4.90 7.10 -14.37
CA GLN A 265 -5.41 7.28 -15.73
C GLN A 265 -6.27 8.54 -15.92
N PHE A 266 -7.00 9.00 -14.90
CA PHE A 266 -7.88 10.17 -15.01
C PHE A 266 -7.13 11.46 -15.29
N LEU A 267 -5.81 11.49 -15.05
CA LEU A 267 -4.96 12.65 -15.36
C LEU A 267 -4.72 12.83 -16.86
N ILE A 268 -4.90 11.77 -17.67
CA ILE A 268 -4.78 11.88 -19.14
C ILE A 268 -5.91 12.76 -19.67
N ASP A 269 -5.53 13.78 -20.45
CA ASP A 269 -6.42 14.81 -20.99
C ASP A 269 -7.17 15.65 -19.93
N TYR A 270 -6.73 15.55 -18.65
CA TYR A 270 -7.37 16.27 -17.56
C TYR A 270 -6.97 17.75 -17.55
N LYS A 271 -7.97 18.62 -17.37
CA LYS A 271 -7.76 20.07 -17.27
C LYS A 271 -8.16 20.56 -15.89
N TRP A 272 -7.29 21.35 -15.30
CA TRP A 272 -7.54 22.08 -14.08
C TRP A 272 -7.29 23.57 -14.29
N ASP A 273 -8.23 24.43 -13.87
CA ASP A 273 -8.19 25.88 -14.06
C ASP A 273 -7.87 26.30 -15.52
N GLY A 274 -8.50 25.59 -16.47
CA GLY A 274 -8.31 25.81 -17.91
C GLY A 274 -6.98 25.34 -18.50
N GLN A 275 -6.09 24.78 -17.70
CA GLN A 275 -4.78 24.28 -18.11
C GLN A 275 -4.77 22.74 -18.16
N GLU A 276 -4.12 22.16 -19.15
CA GLU A 276 -3.83 20.72 -19.17
C GLU A 276 -2.89 20.37 -18.03
N VAL A 277 -3.18 19.32 -17.28
CA VAL A 277 -2.36 18.90 -16.16
C VAL A 277 -1.11 18.16 -16.65
N THR A 278 -1.26 17.30 -17.66
CA THR A 278 -0.20 16.40 -18.12
C THR A 278 0.06 16.46 -19.63
N PRO A 279 0.29 17.66 -20.22
CA PRO A 279 0.37 17.83 -21.67
C PRO A 279 1.50 17.03 -22.36
N ASN A 280 2.61 16.74 -21.69
CA ASN A 280 3.70 15.96 -22.27
C ASN A 280 3.35 14.46 -22.30
N ILE A 281 2.75 13.96 -21.21
CA ILE A 281 2.28 12.57 -21.11
C ILE A 281 1.08 12.38 -22.05
N ASP A 282 0.16 13.36 -22.15
CA ASP A 282 -0.97 13.33 -23.08
C ASP A 282 -0.49 13.26 -24.52
N ALA A 283 0.49 14.10 -24.90
CA ALA A 283 1.10 14.07 -26.23
C ALA A 283 1.77 12.71 -26.52
N PHE A 284 2.41 12.09 -25.53
CA PHE A 284 3.00 10.76 -25.65
C PHE A 284 1.94 9.66 -25.76
N TYR A 285 0.85 9.78 -24.98
CA TYR A 285 -0.28 8.85 -24.97
C TYR A 285 -1.00 8.82 -26.33
N HIS A 286 -1.11 9.95 -27.00
CA HIS A 286 -1.78 10.10 -28.31
C HIS A 286 -0.82 10.05 -29.51
N ASP A 287 0.48 9.83 -29.29
CA ASP A 287 1.45 9.73 -30.40
C ASP A 287 1.12 8.57 -31.33
N GLN A 288 1.28 8.79 -32.64
CA GLN A 288 0.95 7.80 -33.67
C GLN A 288 1.75 6.50 -33.59
N ASN A 289 2.89 6.51 -32.90
CA ASN A 289 3.75 5.34 -32.66
C ASN A 289 3.60 4.81 -31.22
N THR A 290 2.62 5.27 -30.47
CA THR A 290 2.34 4.81 -29.11
C THR A 290 1.07 3.98 -29.05
N LEU A 291 1.18 2.74 -28.62
CA LEU A 291 0.06 1.88 -28.28
C LEU A 291 -0.32 2.15 -26.82
N SER A 292 -1.48 2.77 -26.61
CA SER A 292 -1.94 3.19 -25.28
C SER A 292 -3.15 2.37 -24.84
N PHE A 293 -3.23 2.04 -23.55
CA PHE A 293 -4.30 1.23 -22.98
C PHE A 293 -5.10 2.07 -21.98
N ASP A 294 -6.41 2.13 -22.15
CA ASP A 294 -7.32 2.94 -21.31
C ASP A 294 -8.10 2.12 -20.26
N ASN A 295 -7.93 0.80 -20.26
CA ASN A 295 -8.51 -0.12 -19.30
C ASN A 295 -7.44 -0.95 -18.57
N PHE A 296 -6.35 -0.31 -18.20
CA PHE A 296 -5.28 -0.92 -17.42
C PHE A 296 -5.44 -0.56 -15.94
N PHE A 297 -5.42 -1.57 -15.07
CA PHE A 297 -5.70 -1.41 -13.65
C PHE A 297 -4.47 -1.73 -12.82
N ASN A 298 -4.21 -0.93 -11.80
CA ASN A 298 -3.26 -1.34 -10.78
C ASN A 298 -3.81 -2.54 -9.99
N GLN A 299 -2.91 -3.44 -9.61
CA GLN A 299 -3.24 -4.69 -8.93
C GLN A 299 -2.45 -4.83 -7.61
N VAL A 300 -1.93 -3.70 -7.13
CA VAL A 300 -1.09 -3.64 -5.92
C VAL A 300 -1.88 -3.86 -4.64
N GLY A 301 -1.21 -4.46 -3.67
CA GLY A 301 -1.66 -4.56 -2.28
C GLY A 301 -0.88 -3.62 -1.36
N GLN A 302 -0.41 -4.15 -0.23
CA GLN A 302 0.35 -3.40 0.78
C GLN A 302 1.75 -3.00 0.32
N GLY A 303 2.32 -3.69 -0.65
CA GLY A 303 3.65 -3.40 -1.18
C GLY A 303 3.71 -2.21 -2.13
N LYS A 304 2.57 -1.64 -2.58
CA LYS A 304 2.50 -0.46 -3.47
C LYS A 304 3.48 -0.57 -4.65
N THR A 305 4.40 0.37 -4.83
CA THR A 305 5.43 0.35 -5.88
C THR A 305 6.18 -0.98 -5.94
N SER A 306 6.51 -1.60 -4.78
CA SER A 306 7.20 -2.89 -4.77
C SER A 306 6.34 -4.05 -5.29
N ASP A 307 5.01 -3.98 -5.13
CA ASP A 307 4.10 -4.96 -5.75
C ASP A 307 4.00 -4.76 -7.26
N ALA A 308 3.88 -3.50 -7.71
CA ALA A 308 3.90 -3.16 -9.13
C ALA A 308 5.21 -3.63 -9.80
N GLU A 309 6.36 -3.39 -9.16
CA GLU A 309 7.65 -3.90 -9.61
C GLU A 309 7.68 -5.45 -9.67
N THR A 310 7.13 -6.12 -8.65
CA THR A 310 7.07 -7.59 -8.59
C THR A 310 6.23 -8.16 -9.73
N MET A 311 5.07 -7.58 -10.00
CA MET A 311 4.18 -8.00 -11.08
C MET A 311 4.79 -7.76 -12.46
N LEU A 312 5.36 -6.58 -12.68
CA LEU A 312 5.99 -6.21 -13.94
C LEU A 312 7.20 -7.11 -14.26
N GLU A 313 8.05 -7.37 -13.27
CA GLU A 313 9.32 -8.08 -13.50
C GLU A 313 9.18 -9.60 -13.48
N ASN A 314 8.11 -10.16 -12.89
CA ASN A 314 7.98 -11.59 -12.67
C ASN A 314 6.65 -12.20 -13.12
N SER A 315 5.68 -11.41 -13.56
CA SER A 315 4.28 -11.84 -13.78
C SER A 315 3.68 -12.59 -12.57
N LEU A 316 4.03 -12.16 -11.35
CA LEU A 316 3.56 -12.74 -10.11
C LEU A 316 2.86 -11.67 -9.28
N TYR A 317 1.66 -11.97 -8.80
CA TYR A 317 0.94 -11.07 -7.88
C TYR A 317 1.73 -10.81 -6.61
N GLY A 318 1.55 -9.61 -6.03
CA GLY A 318 2.03 -9.26 -4.71
C GLY A 318 1.49 -10.20 -3.62
N LEU A 319 2.09 -10.12 -2.44
CA LEU A 319 1.66 -10.94 -1.30
C LEU A 319 0.33 -10.42 -0.74
N PRO A 320 -0.48 -11.29 -0.11
CA PRO A 320 -1.70 -10.86 0.60
C PRO A 320 -1.41 -9.87 1.74
N SER A 321 -0.17 -9.77 2.20
CA SER A 321 0.28 -8.85 3.24
C SER A 321 1.79 -8.62 3.14
N GLY A 322 2.23 -7.39 3.36
CA GLY A 322 3.63 -6.98 3.20
C GLY A 322 4.04 -6.87 1.74
N SER A 323 5.34 -7.02 1.47
CA SER A 323 5.93 -6.92 0.14
C SER A 323 6.76 -8.16 -0.19
N ALA A 324 6.59 -8.71 -1.40
CA ALA A 324 7.39 -9.83 -1.87
C ALA A 324 8.89 -9.48 -1.93
N MET A 325 9.24 -8.25 -2.25
CA MET A 325 10.63 -7.78 -2.28
C MET A 325 11.29 -7.80 -0.90
N THR A 326 10.56 -7.41 0.16
CA THR A 326 11.08 -7.44 1.53
C THR A 326 11.14 -8.84 2.11
N GLU A 327 10.15 -9.66 1.83
CA GLU A 327 10.04 -11.00 2.44
C GLU A 327 10.88 -12.05 1.70
N TYR A 328 11.00 -11.96 0.38
CA TYR A 328 11.60 -12.99 -0.46
C TYR A 328 12.72 -12.49 -1.38
N GLY A 329 12.80 -11.19 -1.66
CA GLY A 329 13.68 -10.62 -2.68
C GLY A 329 15.15 -11.01 -2.56
N GLY A 330 15.68 -11.11 -1.32
CA GLY A 330 17.08 -11.49 -1.09
C GLY A 330 17.32 -13.00 -0.88
N SER A 331 16.29 -13.85 -0.95
CA SER A 331 16.38 -15.25 -0.50
C SER A 331 15.76 -16.28 -1.44
N ASN A 332 15.09 -15.83 -2.51
CA ASN A 332 14.50 -16.71 -3.53
C ASN A 332 15.21 -16.51 -4.87
N THR A 333 15.09 -17.50 -5.75
CA THR A 333 15.46 -17.39 -7.16
C THR A 333 14.23 -16.98 -7.95
N PHE A 334 14.41 -16.06 -8.89
CA PHE A 334 13.36 -15.53 -9.75
C PHE A 334 13.78 -15.63 -11.21
N ASP A 335 12.85 -16.00 -12.08
CA ASP A 335 12.99 -15.87 -13.53
C ASP A 335 12.47 -14.46 -13.94
N ALA A 336 13.09 -13.43 -13.37
CA ALA A 336 12.67 -12.05 -13.54
C ALA A 336 13.11 -11.47 -14.90
N MET A 337 12.39 -10.47 -15.38
CA MET A 337 12.66 -9.81 -16.66
C MET A 337 14.15 -9.42 -16.85
N PRO A 338 14.86 -8.82 -15.87
CA PRO A 338 16.29 -8.51 -16.05
C PRO A 338 17.15 -9.75 -16.32
N ALA A 339 16.91 -10.85 -15.60
CA ALA A 339 17.65 -12.09 -15.82
C ALA A 339 17.37 -12.70 -17.20
N ILE A 340 16.12 -12.62 -17.67
CA ILE A 340 15.74 -13.06 -19.01
C ILE A 340 16.42 -12.18 -20.06
N MET A 341 16.41 -10.87 -19.88
CA MET A 341 17.04 -9.92 -20.81
C MET A 341 18.55 -10.11 -20.90
N ASP A 342 19.23 -10.36 -19.77
CA ASP A 342 20.67 -10.69 -19.75
C ASP A 342 20.98 -11.96 -20.55
N GLN A 343 20.17 -13.02 -20.41
CA GLN A 343 20.31 -14.25 -21.21
C GLN A 343 20.14 -14.01 -22.71
N HIS A 344 19.47 -12.94 -23.12
CA HIS A 344 19.26 -12.53 -24.50
C HIS A 344 20.21 -11.42 -24.96
N GLY A 345 21.29 -11.15 -24.20
CA GLY A 345 22.37 -10.25 -24.59
C GLY A 345 22.10 -8.77 -24.30
N TYR A 346 21.12 -8.44 -23.45
CA TYR A 346 20.90 -7.08 -23.01
C TYR A 346 21.69 -6.77 -21.74
N SER A 347 22.25 -5.59 -21.62
CA SER A 347 22.66 -5.09 -20.31
C SER A 347 21.44 -4.62 -19.53
N THR A 348 21.45 -4.77 -18.19
CA THR A 348 20.28 -4.51 -17.36
C THR A 348 20.58 -3.52 -16.25
N ALA A 349 19.77 -2.46 -16.14
CA ALA A 349 19.98 -1.39 -15.18
C ALA A 349 18.67 -0.91 -14.57
N SER A 350 18.71 -0.53 -13.29
CA SER A 350 17.61 0.17 -12.63
C SER A 350 18.09 1.53 -12.11
N PHE A 351 17.20 2.54 -12.16
CA PHE A 351 17.48 3.92 -11.79
C PHE A 351 16.41 4.43 -10.84
N HIS A 352 16.80 5.00 -9.70
CA HIS A 352 15.87 5.55 -8.72
C HIS A 352 16.49 6.69 -7.91
N GLY A 353 15.72 7.75 -7.67
CA GLY A 353 16.16 8.92 -6.92
C GLY A 353 16.12 8.77 -5.40
N ASP A 354 15.80 7.59 -4.85
CA ASP A 354 15.75 7.28 -3.42
C ASP A 354 16.85 6.29 -3.02
N VAL A 355 16.99 6.05 -1.70
CA VAL A 355 17.98 5.14 -1.13
C VAL A 355 17.71 3.69 -1.56
N GLY A 356 18.75 2.98 -1.96
CA GLY A 356 18.64 1.62 -2.49
C GLY A 356 18.15 0.58 -1.49
N SER A 357 18.21 0.84 -0.19
CA SER A 357 17.69 -0.07 0.85
C SER A 357 16.16 -0.05 0.96
N PHE A 358 15.48 0.97 0.45
CA PHE A 358 14.03 1.07 0.47
C PHE A 358 13.41 -0.09 -0.30
N TRP A 359 12.39 -0.74 0.27
CA TRP A 359 11.79 -1.98 -0.24
C TRP A 359 12.80 -3.13 -0.45
N ASN A 360 13.96 -3.12 0.23
CA ASN A 360 15.01 -4.14 0.04
C ASN A 360 15.53 -4.25 -1.41
N ARG A 361 15.48 -3.15 -2.19
CA ARG A 361 15.84 -3.13 -3.63
C ARG A 361 17.23 -3.65 -3.91
N ILE A 362 18.23 -3.27 -3.10
CA ILE A 362 19.62 -3.73 -3.31
C ILE A 362 19.71 -5.26 -3.42
N ASN A 363 19.10 -5.99 -2.48
CA ASN A 363 19.15 -7.43 -2.47
C ASN A 363 18.22 -8.04 -3.54
N THR A 364 17.03 -7.45 -3.70
CA THR A 364 16.03 -7.94 -4.66
C THR A 364 16.49 -7.77 -6.09
N TYR A 365 17.02 -6.62 -6.48
CA TYR A 365 17.50 -6.39 -7.84
C TYR A 365 18.68 -7.27 -8.20
N LYS A 366 19.57 -7.53 -7.23
CA LYS A 366 20.63 -8.53 -7.42
C LYS A 366 20.06 -9.93 -7.68
N ALA A 367 19.04 -10.33 -6.93
CA ALA A 367 18.37 -11.63 -7.11
C ALA A 367 17.57 -11.72 -8.41
N TRP A 368 17.05 -10.59 -8.90
CA TRP A 368 16.33 -10.49 -10.18
C TRP A 368 17.26 -10.41 -11.41
N GLY A 369 18.58 -10.26 -11.20
CA GLY A 369 19.56 -10.25 -12.29
C GLY A 369 19.88 -8.88 -12.86
N TYR A 370 19.57 -7.80 -12.19
CA TYR A 370 20.05 -6.47 -12.57
C TYR A 370 21.58 -6.40 -12.43
N GLN A 371 22.28 -6.01 -13.51
CA GLN A 371 23.73 -5.80 -13.51
C GLN A 371 24.11 -4.48 -12.84
N TYR A 372 23.26 -3.46 -12.97
CA TYR A 372 23.51 -2.12 -12.43
C TYR A 372 22.27 -1.63 -11.67
N PHE A 373 22.51 -0.97 -10.53
CA PHE A 373 21.48 -0.24 -9.82
C PHE A 373 22.02 1.14 -9.41
N PHE A 374 21.48 2.18 -10.02
CA PHE A 374 21.83 3.57 -9.78
C PHE A 374 20.78 4.18 -8.83
N ASP A 375 21.04 4.08 -7.54
CA ASP A 375 20.22 4.68 -6.49
C ASP A 375 20.67 6.12 -6.19
N LYS A 376 20.10 6.73 -5.15
CA LYS A 376 20.36 8.12 -4.76
C LYS A 376 21.86 8.47 -4.61
N ASP A 377 22.68 7.51 -4.20
CA ASP A 377 24.10 7.74 -3.93
C ASP A 377 24.93 7.98 -5.21
N TYR A 378 24.40 7.61 -6.37
CA TYR A 378 25.02 7.88 -7.67
C TYR A 378 24.77 9.28 -8.21
N TYR A 379 23.87 10.06 -7.59
CA TYR A 379 23.49 11.37 -8.08
C TYR A 379 23.99 12.49 -7.17
N THR A 380 24.33 13.64 -7.77
CA THR A 380 24.62 14.85 -7.00
C THR A 380 23.34 15.32 -6.31
N SER A 381 23.37 15.38 -4.99
CA SER A 381 22.26 15.85 -4.16
C SER A 381 22.64 17.12 -3.40
N LYS A 382 21.75 18.12 -3.42
CA LYS A 382 21.79 19.33 -2.60
C LYS A 382 20.45 19.44 -1.87
N GLU A 383 20.39 20.24 -0.82
CA GLU A 383 19.18 20.37 0.00
C GLU A 383 17.92 20.68 -0.83
N ASN A 384 18.00 21.66 -1.74
CA ASN A 384 16.90 22.05 -2.60
C ASN A 384 16.61 21.08 -3.78
N TYR A 385 17.39 19.98 -3.93
CA TYR A 385 17.19 18.96 -4.95
C TYR A 385 16.24 17.86 -4.48
N ASN A 386 15.97 17.78 -3.19
CA ASN A 386 15.14 16.74 -2.59
C ASN A 386 13.73 17.25 -2.31
N VAL A 387 12.78 16.32 -2.33
CA VAL A 387 11.41 16.46 -1.84
C VAL A 387 10.95 15.09 -1.31
N GLY A 388 10.24 15.08 -0.17
CA GLY A 388 9.77 13.83 0.42
C GLY A 388 10.90 12.81 0.61
N TYR A 389 10.82 11.72 -0.13
CA TYR A 389 11.70 10.56 0.03
C TYR A 389 13.07 10.69 -0.67
N GLY A 390 13.22 11.57 -1.66
CA GLY A 390 14.48 11.64 -2.39
C GLY A 390 14.58 12.80 -3.39
N LEU A 391 15.34 12.56 -4.46
CA LEU A 391 15.60 13.56 -5.50
C LEU A 391 14.34 13.86 -6.32
N LYS A 392 14.14 15.13 -6.63
CA LYS A 392 13.09 15.56 -7.56
C LYS A 392 13.35 15.01 -8.96
N ASP A 393 12.29 14.58 -9.63
CA ASP A 393 12.37 13.84 -10.90
C ASP A 393 13.12 14.60 -12.01
N LYS A 394 12.95 15.91 -12.16
CA LYS A 394 13.71 16.69 -13.16
C LYS A 394 15.21 16.58 -12.96
N ILE A 395 15.65 16.61 -11.70
CA ILE A 395 17.08 16.55 -11.35
C ILE A 395 17.60 15.14 -11.49
N PHE A 396 16.83 14.16 -11.01
CA PHE A 396 17.13 12.74 -11.10
C PHE A 396 17.27 12.29 -12.56
N LEU A 397 16.24 12.52 -13.38
CA LEU A 397 16.20 12.07 -14.77
C LEU A 397 17.30 12.70 -15.62
N LYS A 398 17.56 14.00 -15.42
CA LYS A 398 18.66 14.70 -16.09
C LYS A 398 20.02 14.06 -15.80
N GLN A 399 20.27 13.64 -14.55
CA GLN A 399 21.53 12.98 -14.19
C GLN A 399 21.58 11.53 -14.65
N ALA A 400 20.45 10.81 -14.61
CA ALA A 400 20.35 9.43 -15.04
C ALA A 400 20.73 9.23 -16.52
N VAL A 401 20.42 10.21 -17.38
CA VAL A 401 20.80 10.17 -18.81
C VAL A 401 22.30 9.99 -19.00
N ASN A 402 23.14 10.54 -18.16
CA ASN A 402 24.59 10.38 -18.26
C ASN A 402 25.05 8.92 -18.08
N TYR A 403 24.37 8.16 -17.23
CA TYR A 403 24.63 6.73 -17.03
C TYR A 403 24.00 5.90 -18.14
N LEU A 404 22.78 6.25 -18.58
CA LEU A 404 22.09 5.59 -19.68
C LEU A 404 22.92 5.59 -20.98
N GLN A 405 23.59 6.69 -21.29
CA GLN A 405 24.48 6.80 -22.46
C GLN A 405 25.70 5.88 -22.41
N GLN A 406 26.09 5.42 -21.21
CA GLN A 406 27.24 4.57 -21.01
C GLN A 406 26.89 3.07 -20.95
N LEU A 407 25.60 2.72 -20.91
CA LEU A 407 25.18 1.33 -20.91
C LEU A 407 25.49 0.66 -22.24
N PRO A 408 26.06 -0.56 -22.24
CA PRO A 408 26.16 -1.36 -23.45
C PRO A 408 24.79 -1.62 -24.07
N GLN A 409 24.67 -1.44 -25.38
CA GLN A 409 23.40 -1.66 -26.10
C GLN A 409 23.40 -3.05 -26.75
N PRO A 410 22.22 -3.71 -26.87
CA PRO A 410 20.93 -3.26 -26.32
C PRO A 410 20.87 -3.37 -24.80
N PHE A 411 20.05 -2.53 -24.17
CA PHE A 411 19.85 -2.56 -22.74
C PHE A 411 18.36 -2.60 -22.35
N TYR A 412 18.11 -3.11 -21.14
CA TYR A 412 16.85 -3.01 -20.40
C TYR A 412 17.04 -2.06 -19.21
N ALA A 413 16.39 -0.92 -19.22
CA ALA A 413 16.55 0.12 -18.21
C ALA A 413 15.22 0.45 -17.55
N LYS A 414 15.09 0.16 -16.25
CA LYS A 414 13.95 0.55 -15.43
C LYS A 414 14.22 1.89 -14.76
N ILE A 415 13.26 2.81 -14.79
CA ILE A 415 13.35 4.15 -14.24
C ILE A 415 12.13 4.38 -13.36
N ILE A 416 12.35 4.68 -12.08
CA ILE A 416 11.29 4.88 -11.10
C ILE A 416 11.30 6.34 -10.68
N THR A 417 10.23 7.07 -10.99
CA THR A 417 10.03 8.46 -10.57
C THR A 417 9.60 8.52 -9.10
N LEU A 418 9.60 9.70 -8.48
CA LEU A 418 9.40 9.83 -7.05
C LEU A 418 8.62 11.07 -6.61
N THR A 419 8.69 12.18 -7.36
CA THR A 419 8.16 13.46 -6.88
C THR A 419 6.65 13.48 -6.68
N ASN A 420 5.92 12.68 -7.46
CA ASN A 420 4.47 12.52 -7.33
C ASN A 420 4.06 11.54 -6.21
N HIS A 421 4.90 11.39 -5.19
CA HIS A 421 4.64 10.55 -4.03
C HIS A 421 3.90 11.32 -2.93
N TYR A 422 3.01 10.63 -2.21
CA TYR A 422 2.37 11.18 -1.01
C TYR A 422 3.44 11.75 -0.03
N PRO A 423 3.20 12.89 0.62
CA PRO A 423 1.97 13.69 0.73
C PRO A 423 1.78 14.76 -0.36
N TYR A 424 2.32 14.60 -1.56
CA TYR A 424 2.17 15.48 -2.72
C TYR A 424 2.62 16.92 -2.47
N GLU A 425 3.74 17.05 -1.77
CA GLU A 425 4.35 18.36 -1.49
C GLU A 425 5.32 18.76 -2.59
N LEU A 426 5.27 20.03 -2.95
CA LEU A 426 6.18 20.62 -3.90
C LEU A 426 6.56 22.02 -3.46
N ASP A 427 7.84 22.39 -3.54
CA ASP A 427 8.32 23.73 -3.25
C ASP A 427 7.77 24.76 -4.25
N LYS A 428 7.50 25.97 -3.78
CA LYS A 428 6.80 27.02 -4.54
C LYS A 428 7.39 27.29 -5.93
N GLN A 429 8.70 27.22 -6.07
CA GLN A 429 9.39 27.47 -7.34
C GLN A 429 9.09 26.42 -8.42
N ASN A 430 8.63 25.24 -8.04
CA ASN A 430 8.31 24.14 -8.92
C ASN A 430 6.78 23.96 -9.14
N GLN A 431 5.96 24.75 -8.44
CA GLN A 431 4.50 24.77 -8.62
C GLN A 431 4.14 25.57 -9.86
N SER A 432 3.81 24.90 -10.96
CA SER A 432 3.52 25.55 -12.24
C SER A 432 2.01 25.69 -12.55
N ILE A 433 1.16 25.07 -11.72
CA ILE A 433 -0.31 25.20 -11.74
C ILE A 433 -0.82 25.36 -10.30
N PRO A 434 -2.00 25.97 -10.09
CA PRO A 434 -2.58 26.06 -8.75
C PRO A 434 -2.97 24.66 -8.21
N LYS A 435 -3.04 24.55 -6.89
CA LYS A 435 -3.67 23.38 -6.25
C LYS A 435 -5.14 23.29 -6.63
N THR A 436 -5.70 22.09 -6.59
CA THR A 436 -7.15 21.94 -6.60
C THR A 436 -7.76 22.49 -5.30
N ASP A 437 -9.04 22.79 -5.31
CA ASP A 437 -9.77 23.36 -4.17
C ASP A 437 -10.91 22.40 -3.77
N THR A 438 -10.52 21.18 -3.41
CA THR A 438 -11.48 20.15 -2.98
C THR A 438 -11.74 20.21 -1.47
N GLY A 439 -10.91 20.96 -0.74
CA GLY A 439 -10.89 21.00 0.71
C GLY A 439 -10.25 19.77 1.35
N ASP A 440 -9.53 18.96 0.57
CA ASP A 440 -8.74 17.82 1.01
C ASP A 440 -7.28 18.04 0.61
N ASP A 441 -6.44 18.36 1.58
CA ASP A 441 -5.03 18.74 1.36
C ASP A 441 -4.24 17.67 0.57
N THR A 442 -4.55 16.40 0.75
CA THR A 442 -3.95 15.28 0.03
C THR A 442 -4.27 15.37 -1.46
N VAL A 443 -5.55 15.51 -1.79
CA VAL A 443 -6.02 15.58 -3.18
C VAL A 443 -5.57 16.89 -3.84
N ASP A 444 -5.59 17.99 -3.09
CA ASP A 444 -5.26 19.31 -3.62
C ASP A 444 -3.78 19.44 -4.01
N GLY A 445 -2.88 18.71 -3.37
CA GLY A 445 -1.46 18.66 -3.74
C GLY A 445 -1.15 17.77 -4.94
N TYR A 446 -1.95 16.74 -5.16
CA TYR A 446 -1.69 15.70 -6.15
C TYR A 446 -1.58 16.21 -7.59
N VAL A 447 -2.47 17.12 -7.99
CA VAL A 447 -2.46 17.69 -9.35
C VAL A 447 -1.19 18.50 -9.63
N GLN A 448 -0.67 19.21 -8.62
CA GLN A 448 0.59 19.98 -8.77
C GLN A 448 1.81 19.05 -8.93
N THR A 449 1.89 17.97 -8.17
CA THR A 449 3.00 17.02 -8.26
C THR A 449 2.92 16.20 -9.55
N ALA A 450 1.70 15.84 -10.00
CA ALA A 450 1.48 15.21 -11.30
C ALA A 450 1.92 16.12 -12.46
N ARG A 451 1.64 17.43 -12.39
CA ARG A 451 2.15 18.40 -13.38
C ARG A 451 3.67 18.48 -13.38
N TYR A 452 4.31 18.44 -12.22
CA TYR A 452 5.76 18.43 -12.15
C TYR A 452 6.38 17.16 -12.74
N LEU A 453 5.78 16.00 -12.44
CA LEU A 453 6.16 14.71 -13.03
C LEU A 453 6.02 14.74 -14.55
N ASP A 454 4.93 15.27 -15.09
CA ASP A 454 4.70 15.46 -16.53
C ASP A 454 5.82 16.29 -17.18
N GLN A 455 6.20 17.39 -16.55
CA GLN A 455 7.30 18.23 -17.05
C GLN A 455 8.64 17.48 -17.00
N ALA A 456 8.91 16.73 -15.94
CA ALA A 456 10.11 15.91 -15.81
C ALA A 456 10.15 14.80 -16.88
N PHE A 457 9.02 14.18 -17.17
CA PHE A 457 8.87 13.21 -18.24
C PHE A 457 9.13 13.83 -19.62
N GLY A 458 8.54 14.99 -19.92
CA GLY A 458 8.77 15.71 -21.17
C GLY A 458 10.24 16.07 -21.38
N GLU A 459 10.91 16.59 -20.33
CA GLU A 459 12.34 16.86 -20.35
C GLU A 459 13.16 15.59 -20.59
N PHE A 460 12.80 14.47 -19.95
CA PHE A 460 13.46 13.18 -20.14
C PHE A 460 13.34 12.67 -21.58
N ILE A 461 12.15 12.68 -22.16
CA ILE A 461 11.95 12.31 -23.57
C ILE A 461 12.80 13.19 -24.49
N ASN A 462 12.89 14.49 -24.22
CA ASN A 462 13.76 15.39 -24.98
C ASN A 462 15.24 15.03 -24.85
N TYR A 463 15.72 14.65 -23.66
CA TYR A 463 17.10 14.16 -23.47
C TYR A 463 17.35 12.88 -24.25
N LEU A 464 16.41 11.92 -24.28
CA LEU A 464 16.54 10.71 -25.10
C LEU A 464 16.61 11.03 -26.59
N LYS A 465 15.86 12.01 -27.08
CA LYS A 465 15.94 12.49 -28.47
C LYS A 465 17.28 13.13 -28.78
N GLN A 466 17.80 13.98 -27.91
CA GLN A 466 19.08 14.67 -28.08
C GLN A 466 20.27 13.69 -28.07
N THR A 467 20.19 12.61 -27.30
CA THR A 467 21.24 11.59 -27.20
C THR A 467 21.14 10.48 -28.26
N GLY A 468 20.08 10.51 -29.09
CA GLY A 468 19.82 9.50 -30.12
C GLY A 468 19.24 8.18 -29.59
N LEU A 469 19.06 8.05 -28.29
CA LEU A 469 18.50 6.84 -27.65
C LEU A 469 17.04 6.63 -28.03
N TYR A 470 16.25 7.71 -28.22
CA TYR A 470 14.82 7.64 -28.51
C TYR A 470 14.50 6.80 -29.75
N ASN A 471 15.23 6.98 -30.84
CA ASN A 471 14.94 6.34 -32.13
C ASN A 471 15.30 4.84 -32.19
N ASN A 472 16.12 4.37 -31.24
CA ASN A 472 16.54 2.96 -31.15
C ASN A 472 15.96 2.27 -29.91
N SER A 473 14.85 2.75 -29.39
CA SER A 473 14.28 2.24 -28.14
C SER A 473 12.79 1.98 -28.24
N MET A 474 12.35 0.96 -27.52
CA MET A 474 10.98 0.78 -27.08
C MET A 474 10.85 1.43 -25.69
N ILE A 475 9.91 2.36 -25.54
CA ILE A 475 9.68 3.09 -24.30
C ILE A 475 8.33 2.67 -23.74
N VAL A 476 8.36 1.98 -22.62
CA VAL A 476 7.19 1.51 -21.88
C VAL A 476 6.97 2.45 -20.71
N VAL A 477 5.76 2.98 -20.58
CA VAL A 477 5.40 3.94 -19.53
C VAL A 477 4.12 3.46 -18.87
N TYR A 478 4.09 3.43 -17.54
CA TYR A 478 2.88 3.06 -16.80
C TYR A 478 2.82 3.76 -15.43
N GLY A 479 1.58 3.98 -14.94
CA GLY A 479 1.38 4.32 -13.55
C GLY A 479 1.50 3.08 -12.69
N ASP A 480 2.29 3.14 -11.63
CA ASP A 480 2.58 1.96 -10.80
C ASP A 480 1.45 1.64 -9.82
N HIS A 481 0.75 2.65 -9.31
CA HIS A 481 -0.45 2.49 -8.49
C HIS A 481 -1.27 3.77 -8.42
N TYR A 482 -2.38 3.72 -7.68
CA TYR A 482 -3.20 4.90 -7.43
C TYR A 482 -2.47 5.91 -6.54
N GLY A 483 -2.65 7.20 -6.81
CA GLY A 483 -2.23 8.30 -5.96
C GLY A 483 -3.31 8.66 -4.94
N ILE A 484 -4.54 8.86 -5.41
CA ILE A 484 -5.68 9.18 -4.55
C ILE A 484 -6.44 7.89 -4.24
N SER A 485 -6.52 7.53 -2.96
CA SER A 485 -7.25 6.36 -2.50
C SER A 485 -8.77 6.59 -2.48
N ASN A 486 -9.55 5.50 -2.48
CA ASN A 486 -11.01 5.54 -2.38
C ASN A 486 -11.53 6.14 -1.06
N ASN A 487 -10.65 6.48 -0.12
CA ASN A 487 -11.01 7.14 1.14
C ASN A 487 -11.37 8.62 0.99
N HIS A 488 -11.20 9.19 -0.21
CA HIS A 488 -11.48 10.59 -0.53
C HIS A 488 -12.68 10.78 -1.47
N PRO A 489 -13.86 10.13 -1.24
CA PRO A 489 -14.94 10.07 -2.24
C PRO A 489 -15.53 11.45 -2.58
N LYS A 490 -15.53 12.41 -1.65
CA LYS A 490 -16.02 13.78 -1.89
C LYS A 490 -15.08 14.54 -2.83
N ALA A 491 -13.79 14.49 -2.56
CA ALA A 491 -12.77 15.15 -3.37
C ALA A 491 -12.69 14.51 -4.78
N ILE A 492 -12.73 13.16 -4.86
CA ILE A 492 -12.80 12.45 -6.14
C ILE A 492 -14.03 12.88 -6.95
N ALA A 493 -15.21 13.03 -6.31
CA ALA A 493 -16.39 13.50 -6.99
C ALA A 493 -16.18 14.88 -7.61
N GLN A 494 -15.54 15.79 -6.89
CA GLN A 494 -15.23 17.15 -7.39
C GLN A 494 -14.23 17.10 -8.55
N LEU A 495 -13.14 16.32 -8.45
CA LEU A 495 -12.18 16.14 -9.55
C LEU A 495 -12.85 15.60 -10.81
N LEU A 496 -13.81 14.68 -10.67
CA LEU A 496 -14.56 14.10 -11.78
C LEU A 496 -15.75 14.95 -12.24
N GLY A 497 -15.99 16.12 -11.65
CA GLY A 497 -17.13 16.99 -11.97
C GLY A 497 -18.49 16.37 -11.63
N LYS A 498 -18.54 15.47 -10.62
CA LYS A 498 -19.74 14.73 -10.20
C LYS A 498 -20.25 15.23 -8.84
N LYS A 499 -21.55 15.07 -8.58
CA LYS A 499 -22.12 15.37 -7.25
C LYS A 499 -21.72 14.34 -6.19
N SER A 500 -21.56 13.08 -6.60
CA SER A 500 -21.11 11.97 -5.78
C SER A 500 -20.53 10.88 -6.67
N VAL A 501 -19.73 9.99 -6.08
CA VAL A 501 -19.15 8.82 -6.77
C VAL A 501 -19.86 7.55 -6.35
N SER A 502 -20.12 6.67 -7.30
CA SER A 502 -20.62 5.32 -7.09
C SER A 502 -19.46 4.35 -6.85
N SER A 503 -19.75 3.11 -6.43
CA SER A 503 -18.72 2.05 -6.34
C SER A 503 -18.08 1.76 -7.71
N TYR A 504 -18.84 1.91 -8.81
CA TYR A 504 -18.28 1.78 -10.15
C TYR A 504 -17.29 2.91 -10.46
N ASP A 505 -17.62 4.16 -10.14
CA ASP A 505 -16.70 5.29 -10.34
C ASP A 505 -15.40 5.10 -9.56
N LEU A 506 -15.49 4.65 -8.30
CA LEU A 506 -14.33 4.37 -7.47
C LEU A 506 -13.48 3.22 -8.03
N ALA A 507 -14.09 2.19 -8.58
CA ALA A 507 -13.37 1.11 -9.25
C ALA A 507 -12.66 1.61 -10.53
N MET A 508 -13.34 2.40 -11.36
CA MET A 508 -12.74 2.98 -12.55
C MET A 508 -11.65 4.00 -12.25
N PHE A 509 -11.73 4.67 -11.11
CA PHE A 509 -10.71 5.60 -10.65
C PHE A 509 -9.38 4.91 -10.27
N GLN A 510 -9.37 3.58 -10.10
CA GLN A 510 -8.16 2.79 -9.85
C GLN A 510 -7.36 2.48 -11.12
N LYS A 511 -7.80 2.91 -12.29
CA LYS A 511 -7.04 2.74 -13.52
C LYS A 511 -5.75 3.57 -13.50
N VAL A 512 -4.72 3.00 -14.10
CA VAL A 512 -3.44 3.66 -14.36
C VAL A 512 -3.14 3.61 -15.86
N PRO A 513 -2.43 4.58 -16.45
CA PRO A 513 -2.08 4.51 -17.86
C PRO A 513 -1.05 3.41 -18.10
N PHE A 514 -1.14 2.77 -19.25
CA PHE A 514 -0.11 1.89 -19.80
C PHE A 514 0.12 2.23 -21.27
N MET A 515 1.35 2.50 -21.63
CA MET A 515 1.74 2.97 -22.97
C MET A 515 3.01 2.26 -23.42
N ILE A 516 3.06 1.88 -24.70
CA ILE A 516 4.24 1.32 -25.35
C ILE A 516 4.52 2.14 -26.59
N HIS A 517 5.64 2.84 -26.61
CA HIS A 517 6.08 3.64 -27.74
C HIS A 517 7.29 2.98 -28.41
N ALA A 518 7.27 2.85 -29.72
CA ALA A 518 8.45 2.50 -30.49
C ALA A 518 8.35 3.09 -31.91
N PRO A 519 9.47 3.57 -32.49
CA PRO A 519 9.46 4.08 -33.85
C PRO A 519 9.01 3.02 -34.86
N GLY A 520 7.91 3.29 -35.57
CA GLY A 520 7.31 2.36 -36.55
C GLY A 520 6.27 1.40 -35.96
N LEU A 521 6.04 1.42 -34.65
CA LEU A 521 4.90 0.74 -34.06
C LEU A 521 3.61 1.46 -34.50
N LYS A 522 2.61 0.69 -34.90
CA LYS A 522 1.28 1.28 -35.16
C LYS A 522 0.60 1.55 -33.83
N GLY A 523 0.56 2.82 -33.46
CA GLY A 523 -0.07 3.28 -32.25
C GLY A 523 -1.60 3.35 -32.31
N GLY A 524 -2.18 3.84 -31.24
CA GLY A 524 -3.61 4.03 -31.03
C GLY A 524 -4.05 3.57 -29.65
N ILE A 525 -5.30 3.87 -29.29
CA ILE A 525 -5.88 3.49 -27.99
C ILE A 525 -6.45 2.08 -28.08
N ASN A 526 -6.00 1.21 -27.19
CA ASN A 526 -6.49 -0.15 -27.03
C ASN A 526 -7.37 -0.23 -25.78
N HIS A 527 -8.59 -0.75 -25.94
CA HIS A 527 -9.60 -0.86 -24.89
C HIS A 527 -9.58 -2.21 -24.15
N THR A 528 -8.57 -3.05 -24.40
CA THR A 528 -8.42 -4.34 -23.72
C THR A 528 -8.13 -4.12 -22.24
N TYR A 529 -8.78 -4.91 -21.39
CA TYR A 529 -8.54 -4.91 -19.96
C TYR A 529 -7.23 -5.63 -19.65
N GLY A 530 -6.43 -5.03 -18.76
CA GLY A 530 -5.15 -5.59 -18.31
C GLY A 530 -4.69 -4.98 -16.99
N GLY A 531 -3.53 -5.41 -16.53
CA GLY A 531 -2.88 -4.91 -15.33
C GLY A 531 -1.37 -5.18 -15.35
N GLU A 532 -0.66 -4.82 -14.29
CA GLU A 532 0.80 -4.91 -14.24
C GLU A 532 1.34 -6.34 -14.49
N ILE A 533 0.55 -7.35 -14.15
CA ILE A 533 0.92 -8.77 -14.37
C ILE A 533 1.05 -9.13 -15.85
N ASP A 534 0.39 -8.38 -16.73
CA ASP A 534 0.41 -8.61 -18.18
C ASP A 534 1.59 -7.93 -18.89
N VAL A 535 2.37 -7.11 -18.18
CA VAL A 535 3.45 -6.30 -18.80
C VAL A 535 4.60 -7.18 -19.28
N MET A 536 5.14 -8.04 -18.43
CA MET A 536 6.25 -8.91 -18.78
C MET A 536 5.97 -9.76 -20.03
N PRO A 537 4.89 -10.56 -20.12
CA PRO A 537 4.59 -11.33 -21.33
C PRO A 537 4.38 -10.45 -22.57
N THR A 538 3.79 -9.27 -22.43
CA THR A 538 3.62 -8.32 -23.53
C THR A 538 4.96 -7.83 -24.08
N LEU A 539 5.92 -7.51 -23.19
CA LEU A 539 7.26 -7.08 -23.62
C LEU A 539 8.06 -8.21 -24.25
N LEU A 540 7.99 -9.41 -23.68
CA LEU A 540 8.66 -10.58 -24.26
C LEU A 540 8.12 -10.88 -25.66
N ASP A 541 6.81 -10.77 -25.89
CA ASP A 541 6.20 -10.94 -27.21
C ASP A 541 6.73 -9.90 -28.20
N LEU A 542 6.72 -8.62 -27.85
CA LEU A 542 7.26 -7.54 -28.70
C LEU A 542 8.75 -7.73 -29.03
N LEU A 543 9.53 -8.24 -28.10
CA LEU A 543 10.97 -8.51 -28.28
C LEU A 543 11.25 -9.81 -29.02
N GLY A 544 10.24 -10.65 -29.28
CA GLY A 544 10.38 -11.95 -29.92
C GLY A 544 11.09 -12.97 -29.04
N ILE A 545 10.95 -12.83 -27.71
CA ILE A 545 11.48 -13.76 -26.72
C ILE A 545 10.36 -14.72 -26.33
N PRO A 546 10.53 -16.05 -26.52
CA PRO A 546 9.46 -17.00 -26.19
C PRO A 546 9.17 -17.02 -24.69
N ASP A 547 8.01 -16.52 -24.28
CA ASP A 547 7.56 -16.43 -22.88
C ASP A 547 7.21 -17.79 -22.28
N LYS A 548 6.84 -18.77 -23.10
CA LYS A 548 6.52 -20.15 -22.68
C LYS A 548 7.58 -20.82 -21.79
N LEU A 549 8.80 -20.32 -21.80
CA LEU A 549 9.91 -20.82 -20.98
C LEU A 549 9.90 -20.22 -19.57
N TYR A 550 9.27 -19.07 -19.40
CA TYR A 550 9.39 -18.23 -18.21
C TYR A 550 8.07 -18.06 -17.43
N LEU A 551 6.94 -18.47 -18.01
CA LEU A 551 5.59 -18.34 -17.42
C LEU A 551 4.96 -19.67 -17.05
#